data_fa8f5925f652d5fc42a79ccfab0190b7
#
_entry.id   fa8f5925f652d5fc42a79ccfab0190b7
#
_cell.length_a   1.000
_cell.length_b   1.000
_cell.length_c   1.000
_cell.angle_alpha   90.00
_cell.angle_beta   90.00
_cell.angle_gamma   90.00
#
_symmetry.space_group_name_H-M   'P 1'
#
loop_
_entity.id
_entity.type
_entity.pdbx_description
1 polymer ?
#
loop_
_entity_poly.entity_id
_entity_poly.type
_entity_poly.pdbx_seq_one_letter_code
_entity_poly.pdbx_strand_id
1 'polypeptide(L)'
;MIQWTQKEASLLQDLKGQEQLCVEKYNEYAQRAHDPELKNLFASIGETEVGHLKTLNDMLNGQMPQQQGQQQQQGQGQQGQGQQQQQGMQNQQGQQGQQGCQCQHVPDPGQRSQPLTPEMQQDAYLCKDLLADEKYVSASYNTSIFEFSSPQARQILNGIQSAEQKHGEQLYAYMARHGMYGA
;
A
#
# COMPACT_ATOMS: atom_id res chain seq x y z
N MET A 1 21.37 20.05 -3.01
CA MET A 1 21.32 18.76 -3.68
C MET A 1 21.82 17.69 -2.73
N ILE A 2 21.07 16.61 -2.56
CA ILE A 2 21.48 15.46 -1.75
C ILE A 2 22.52 14.69 -2.56
N GLN A 3 23.59 14.27 -1.91
CA GLN A 3 24.57 13.37 -2.49
C GLN A 3 24.33 11.98 -1.92
N TRP A 4 23.89 11.07 -2.77
CA TRP A 4 23.76 9.67 -2.43
C TRP A 4 25.13 8.98 -2.41
N THR A 5 25.32 8.06 -1.49
CA THR A 5 26.41 7.08 -1.60
C THR A 5 26.21 6.22 -2.84
N GLN A 6 27.25 5.58 -3.32
CA GLN A 6 27.15 4.66 -4.48
C GLN A 6 26.10 3.55 -4.24
N LYS A 7 26.03 3.03 -3.00
CA LYS A 7 25.07 1.99 -2.63
C LYS A 7 23.64 2.51 -2.67
N GLU A 8 23.36 3.68 -2.06
CA GLU A 8 22.04 4.30 -2.08
C GLU A 8 21.58 4.60 -3.51
N ALA A 9 22.49 5.14 -4.35
CA ALA A 9 22.18 5.43 -5.75
C ALA A 9 21.84 4.15 -6.54
N SER A 10 22.60 3.06 -6.33
CA SER A 10 22.31 1.77 -6.99
C SER A 10 20.97 1.21 -6.57
N LEU A 11 20.63 1.25 -5.25
CA LEU A 11 19.37 0.79 -4.75
C LEU A 11 18.18 1.62 -5.29
N LEU A 12 18.32 2.95 -5.38
CA LEU A 12 17.30 3.80 -6.02
C LEU A 12 17.11 3.44 -7.50
N GLN A 13 18.19 3.12 -8.20
CA GLN A 13 18.11 2.72 -9.61
C GLN A 13 17.42 1.37 -9.78
N ASP A 14 17.69 0.41 -8.90
CA ASP A 14 17.03 -0.91 -8.90
C ASP A 14 15.53 -0.78 -8.60
N LEU A 15 15.16 -0.03 -7.56
CA LEU A 15 13.76 0.26 -7.21
C LEU A 15 13.05 0.97 -8.37
N LYS A 16 13.69 1.97 -8.99
CA LYS A 16 13.13 2.65 -10.17
C LYS A 16 12.85 1.68 -11.31
N GLY A 17 13.75 0.71 -11.56
CA GLY A 17 13.55 -0.31 -12.60
C GLY A 17 12.33 -1.19 -12.30
N GLN A 18 12.09 -1.51 -11.02
CA GLN A 18 10.92 -2.27 -10.59
C GLN A 18 9.64 -1.48 -10.77
N GLU A 19 9.58 -0.22 -10.34
CA GLU A 19 8.41 0.65 -10.53
C GLU A 19 8.08 0.86 -12.02
N GLN A 20 9.11 1.01 -12.87
CA GLN A 20 8.90 1.10 -14.30
C GLN A 20 8.18 -0.14 -14.85
N LEU A 21 8.59 -1.32 -14.40
CA LEU A 21 7.96 -2.58 -14.79
C LEU A 21 6.54 -2.69 -14.26
N CYS A 22 6.26 -2.25 -13.02
CA CYS A 22 4.92 -2.20 -12.46
C CYS A 22 4.00 -1.31 -13.31
N VAL A 23 4.43 -0.08 -13.64
CA VAL A 23 3.69 0.84 -14.53
C VAL A 23 3.34 0.16 -15.86
N GLU A 24 4.31 -0.49 -16.50
CA GLU A 24 4.11 -1.16 -17.78
C GLU A 24 3.10 -2.32 -17.66
N LYS A 25 3.25 -3.17 -16.64
CA LYS A 25 2.36 -4.33 -16.42
C LYS A 25 0.94 -3.90 -16.07
N TYR A 26 0.76 -2.93 -15.17
CA TYR A 26 -0.58 -2.44 -14.83
C TYR A 26 -1.29 -1.82 -16.03
N ASN A 27 -0.59 -1.03 -16.85
CA ASN A 27 -1.14 -0.46 -18.08
C ASN A 27 -1.52 -1.54 -19.11
N GLU A 28 -0.67 -2.54 -19.32
CA GLU A 28 -0.95 -3.66 -20.21
C GLU A 28 -2.14 -4.48 -19.70
N TYR A 29 -2.15 -4.82 -18.40
CA TYR A 29 -3.15 -5.71 -17.82
C TYR A 29 -4.52 -5.04 -17.69
N ALA A 30 -4.58 -3.71 -17.49
CA ALA A 30 -5.83 -2.95 -17.59
C ALA A 30 -6.50 -3.09 -18.97
N GLN A 31 -5.71 -3.26 -20.04
CA GLN A 31 -6.24 -3.49 -21.38
C GLN A 31 -6.66 -4.94 -21.62
N ARG A 32 -5.97 -5.90 -20.98
CA ARG A 32 -6.16 -7.34 -21.18
C ARG A 32 -7.23 -7.97 -20.30
N ALA A 33 -7.50 -7.39 -19.14
CA ALA A 33 -8.54 -7.88 -18.24
C ALA A 33 -9.91 -7.90 -18.95
N HIS A 34 -10.76 -8.86 -18.61
CA HIS A 34 -12.11 -8.97 -19.16
C HIS A 34 -13.12 -8.20 -18.31
N ASP A 35 -13.00 -8.31 -16.97
CA ASP A 35 -13.91 -7.63 -16.04
C ASP A 35 -13.66 -6.13 -16.02
N PRO A 36 -14.69 -5.28 -16.27
CA PRO A 36 -14.56 -3.82 -16.18
C PRO A 36 -14.12 -3.31 -14.79
N GLU A 37 -14.52 -3.97 -13.69
CA GLU A 37 -14.08 -3.62 -12.35
C GLU A 37 -12.57 -3.83 -12.24
N LEU A 38 -12.06 -4.95 -12.75
CA LEU A 38 -10.64 -5.26 -12.74
C LEU A 38 -9.82 -4.31 -13.60
N LYS A 39 -10.33 -3.93 -14.79
CA LYS A 39 -9.69 -2.91 -15.63
C LYS A 39 -9.49 -1.60 -14.88
N ASN A 40 -10.54 -1.15 -14.20
CA ASN A 40 -10.50 0.09 -13.43
C ASN A 40 -9.55 -0.02 -12.23
N LEU A 41 -9.52 -1.17 -11.54
CA LEU A 41 -8.61 -1.43 -10.44
C LEU A 41 -7.15 -1.35 -10.92
N PHE A 42 -6.81 -2.05 -12.00
CA PHE A 42 -5.45 -2.02 -12.56
C PHE A 42 -5.05 -0.61 -13.02
N ALA A 43 -5.94 0.13 -13.69
CA ALA A 43 -5.68 1.50 -14.11
C ALA A 43 -5.41 2.42 -12.91
N SER A 44 -6.21 2.30 -11.84
CA SER A 44 -6.05 3.12 -10.63
C SER A 44 -4.73 2.83 -9.89
N ILE A 45 -4.35 1.56 -9.78
CA ILE A 45 -3.06 1.20 -9.18
C ILE A 45 -1.91 1.71 -10.09
N GLY A 46 -2.01 1.50 -11.41
CA GLY A 46 -1.01 1.97 -12.36
C GLY A 46 -0.75 3.49 -12.29
N GLU A 47 -1.79 4.31 -12.03
CA GLU A 47 -1.60 5.75 -11.78
C GLU A 47 -0.79 6.01 -10.50
N THR A 48 -0.97 5.20 -9.46
CA THR A 48 -0.17 5.30 -8.23
C THR A 48 1.29 4.92 -8.49
N GLU A 49 1.54 3.86 -9.26
CA GLU A 49 2.89 3.43 -9.67
C GLU A 49 3.64 4.49 -10.46
N VAL A 50 2.95 5.24 -11.34
CA VAL A 50 3.54 6.42 -12.01
C VAL A 50 4.01 7.46 -10.99
N GLY A 51 3.28 7.65 -9.90
CA GLY A 51 3.67 8.52 -8.79
C GLY A 51 4.91 8.03 -8.05
N HIS A 52 5.01 6.72 -7.80
CA HIS A 52 6.19 6.08 -7.21
C HIS A 52 7.42 6.25 -8.09
N LEU A 53 7.31 5.90 -9.37
CA LEU A 53 8.37 6.06 -10.36
C LEU A 53 8.87 7.52 -10.44
N LYS A 54 7.95 8.50 -10.43
CA LYS A 54 8.30 9.92 -10.40
C LYS A 54 9.07 10.26 -9.14
N THR A 55 8.62 9.78 -7.98
CA THR A 55 9.27 10.01 -6.68
C THR A 55 10.71 9.50 -6.69
N LEU A 56 10.97 8.30 -7.20
CA LEU A 56 12.32 7.75 -7.30
C LEU A 56 13.20 8.53 -8.29
N ASN A 57 12.63 8.99 -9.41
CA ASN A 57 13.36 9.86 -10.35
C ASN A 57 13.75 11.20 -9.68
N ASP A 58 12.85 11.82 -8.93
CA ASP A 58 13.15 13.05 -8.21
C ASP A 58 14.26 12.83 -7.17
N MET A 59 14.21 11.71 -6.41
CA MET A 59 15.26 11.33 -5.46
C MET A 59 16.60 11.11 -6.15
N LEU A 60 16.66 10.40 -7.26
CA LEU A 60 17.88 10.19 -8.05
C LEU A 60 18.49 11.52 -8.53
N ASN A 61 17.67 12.51 -8.84
CA ASN A 61 18.09 13.86 -9.21
C ASN A 61 18.46 14.74 -7.98
N GLY A 62 18.53 14.16 -6.78
CA GLY A 62 18.87 14.86 -5.54
C GLY A 62 17.76 15.76 -5.00
N GLN A 63 16.51 15.55 -5.44
CA GLN A 63 15.32 16.22 -4.97
C GLN A 63 14.59 15.32 -3.97
N MET A 64 14.19 15.89 -2.81
CA MET A 64 13.33 15.16 -1.88
C MET A 64 11.89 15.64 -2.07
N PRO A 65 10.99 14.79 -2.57
CA PRO A 65 9.58 15.12 -2.64
C PRO A 65 9.04 15.47 -1.26
N GLN A 66 8.32 16.57 -1.15
CA GLN A 66 7.59 16.88 0.07
C GLN A 66 6.36 15.99 0.09
N GLN A 67 6.21 15.17 1.13
CA GLN A 67 4.99 14.42 1.36
C GLN A 67 3.85 15.42 1.61
N GLN A 68 2.98 15.62 0.62
CA GLN A 68 1.75 16.35 0.82
C GLN A 68 0.81 15.50 1.69
N GLY A 69 0.70 15.90 2.96
CA GLY A 69 -0.50 15.66 3.75
C GLY A 69 -0.61 14.33 4.48
N GLN A 70 0.21 14.09 5.51
CA GLN A 70 -0.29 13.55 6.76
C GLN A 70 -0.18 14.64 7.82
N GLN A 71 -1.18 15.51 7.91
CA GLN A 71 -1.42 16.29 9.11
C GLN A 71 -1.80 15.32 10.23
N GLN A 72 -0.78 14.85 10.96
CA GLN A 72 -0.99 14.33 12.29
C GLN A 72 -1.61 15.47 13.11
N GLN A 73 -2.84 15.28 13.56
CA GLN A 73 -3.38 16.04 14.69
C GLN A 73 -2.46 15.82 15.89
N GLN A 74 -1.48 16.71 16.03
CA GLN A 74 -0.81 16.91 17.31
C GLN A 74 -1.83 17.60 18.23
N GLY A 75 -2.43 16.79 19.11
CA GLY A 75 -3.18 17.31 20.23
C GLY A 75 -2.30 18.22 21.07
N GLN A 76 -2.63 19.50 21.11
CA GLN A 76 -2.07 20.46 22.06
C GLN A 76 -2.40 20.01 23.48
N GLY A 77 -1.39 19.43 24.14
CA GLY A 77 -1.40 19.24 25.58
C GLY A 77 -1.25 20.58 26.29
N GLN A 78 -2.35 21.15 26.76
CA GLN A 78 -2.34 22.32 27.60
C GLN A 78 -1.92 21.92 29.01
N GLN A 79 -0.80 22.45 29.49
CA GLN A 79 -0.35 22.40 30.89
C GLN A 79 -1.38 23.13 31.78
N GLY A 80 -1.95 22.39 32.72
CA GLY A 80 -2.72 22.97 33.82
C GLY A 80 -2.31 22.29 35.12
N GLN A 81 -1.72 23.08 36.01
CA GLN A 81 -1.31 22.72 37.36
C GLN A 81 -2.49 22.46 38.29
N GLY A 82 -2.37 21.40 39.12
CA GLY A 82 -2.64 21.39 40.54
C GLY A 82 -4.07 21.39 41.04
N GLN A 83 -4.54 20.36 41.66
CA GLN A 83 -4.79 20.21 43.10
C GLN A 83 -5.62 18.96 43.41
N GLN A 84 -5.22 18.30 44.48
CA GLN A 84 -5.85 17.15 45.12
C GLN A 84 -7.27 17.46 45.56
N GLN A 85 -8.18 16.48 45.40
CA GLN A 85 -9.10 16.08 46.49
C GLN A 85 -9.74 14.70 46.18
N GLN A 86 -9.67 13.85 47.19
CA GLN A 86 -10.33 12.54 47.28
C GLN A 86 -11.85 12.71 47.44
N GLN A 87 -12.63 11.84 46.85
CA GLN A 87 -13.69 11.00 47.44
C GLN A 87 -14.76 10.62 46.40
N GLY A 88 -15.20 9.37 46.48
CA GLY A 88 -16.56 9.00 46.08
C GLY A 88 -16.67 8.00 44.94
N MET A 89 -16.69 6.70 45.27
CA MET A 89 -17.23 5.64 44.42
C MET A 89 -18.69 5.95 44.05
N GLN A 90 -19.03 5.87 42.77
CA GLN A 90 -20.32 5.32 42.37
C GLN A 90 -20.32 4.89 40.89
N ASN A 91 -20.69 3.68 40.71
CA ASN A 91 -20.90 2.86 39.54
C ASN A 91 -21.92 3.53 38.58
N GLN A 92 -21.50 3.86 37.33
CA GLN A 92 -22.46 4.05 36.22
C GLN A 92 -21.89 3.43 34.95
N GLN A 93 -22.55 2.34 34.57
CA GLN A 93 -22.42 1.75 33.23
C GLN A 93 -22.80 2.78 32.18
N GLY A 94 -21.81 3.35 31.52
CA GLY A 94 -21.95 4.16 30.33
C GLY A 94 -21.56 3.33 29.10
N GLN A 95 -22.53 3.02 28.24
CA GLN A 95 -22.37 2.44 26.93
C GLN A 95 -21.45 3.35 26.10
N GLN A 96 -20.17 3.00 25.97
CA GLN A 96 -19.33 3.53 24.93
C GLN A 96 -19.63 2.76 23.65
N GLY A 97 -20.22 3.48 22.70
CA GLY A 97 -20.42 3.00 21.34
C GLY A 97 -19.09 2.59 20.73
N GLN A 98 -18.91 1.29 20.57
CA GLN A 98 -17.92 0.72 19.69
C GLN A 98 -18.33 1.11 18.27
N GLN A 99 -17.70 2.17 17.71
CA GLN A 99 -17.54 2.27 16.27
C GLN A 99 -16.56 1.17 15.89
N GLY A 100 -17.10 -0.04 15.74
CA GLY A 100 -16.38 -1.16 15.18
C GLY A 100 -15.95 -0.79 13.76
N CYS A 101 -14.65 -0.84 13.47
CA CYS A 101 -14.19 -1.03 12.13
C CYS A 101 -14.96 -2.24 11.59
N GLN A 102 -15.90 -1.99 10.68
CA GLN A 102 -16.50 -3.05 9.88
C GLN A 102 -15.38 -3.63 9.02
N CYS A 103 -14.66 -4.61 9.55
CA CYS A 103 -13.94 -5.54 8.72
C CYS A 103 -14.98 -6.15 7.79
N GLN A 104 -15.03 -5.70 6.56
CA GLN A 104 -15.85 -6.33 5.54
C GLN A 104 -15.42 -7.79 5.51
N HIS A 105 -16.34 -8.66 5.90
CA HIS A 105 -16.11 -10.10 5.89
C HIS A 105 -15.76 -10.50 4.45
N VAL A 106 -14.48 -10.75 4.21
CA VAL A 106 -14.01 -11.33 2.94
C VAL A 106 -14.52 -12.78 2.95
N PRO A 107 -15.34 -13.20 2.00
CA PRO A 107 -15.82 -14.57 1.94
C PRO A 107 -14.66 -15.55 1.95
N ASP A 108 -14.83 -16.68 2.64
CA ASP A 108 -13.85 -17.77 2.64
C ASP A 108 -13.53 -18.18 1.19
N PRO A 109 -12.27 -18.10 0.74
CA PRO A 109 -11.90 -18.40 -0.65
C PRO A 109 -12.19 -19.83 -1.10
N GLY A 110 -12.59 -20.72 -0.18
CA GLY A 110 -12.86 -22.14 -0.46
C GLY A 110 -14.26 -22.51 -0.94
N GLN A 111 -15.21 -21.55 -1.05
CA GLN A 111 -16.62 -21.89 -1.35
C GLN A 111 -17.08 -21.48 -2.75
N ARG A 112 -16.36 -21.83 -3.79
CA ARG A 112 -16.94 -21.75 -5.13
C ARG A 112 -17.55 -23.08 -5.56
N SER A 113 -18.85 -23.07 -5.83
CA SER A 113 -19.59 -24.23 -6.33
C SER A 113 -19.49 -24.45 -7.85
N GLN A 114 -18.86 -23.52 -8.59
CA GLN A 114 -18.71 -23.61 -10.04
C GLN A 114 -17.28 -23.26 -10.49
N PRO A 115 -16.74 -23.92 -11.53
CA PRO A 115 -15.43 -23.60 -12.10
C PRO A 115 -15.41 -22.19 -12.70
N LEU A 116 -14.23 -21.55 -12.70
CA LEU A 116 -14.02 -20.25 -13.36
C LEU A 116 -14.22 -20.38 -14.87
N THR A 117 -14.88 -19.41 -15.51
CA THR A 117 -14.91 -19.32 -16.98
C THR A 117 -13.49 -19.05 -17.52
N PRO A 118 -13.22 -19.26 -18.82
CA PRO A 118 -11.93 -18.95 -19.43
C PRO A 118 -11.49 -17.49 -19.20
N GLU A 119 -12.41 -16.53 -19.31
CA GLU A 119 -12.16 -15.12 -19.06
C GLU A 119 -11.76 -14.87 -17.61
N MET A 120 -12.48 -15.45 -16.65
CA MET A 120 -12.17 -15.37 -15.23
C MET A 120 -10.84 -16.06 -14.89
N GLN A 121 -10.46 -17.12 -15.59
CA GLN A 121 -9.16 -17.76 -15.42
C GLN A 121 -8.03 -16.83 -15.86
N GLN A 122 -8.23 -16.12 -16.98
CA GLN A 122 -7.28 -15.12 -17.44
C GLN A 122 -7.16 -13.96 -16.44
N ASP A 123 -8.27 -13.39 -15.98
CA ASP A 123 -8.29 -12.32 -14.99
C ASP A 123 -7.62 -12.76 -13.67
N ALA A 124 -7.88 -14.00 -13.23
CA ALA A 124 -7.20 -14.58 -12.06
C ALA A 124 -5.70 -14.72 -12.26
N TYR A 125 -5.25 -15.07 -13.46
CA TYR A 125 -3.83 -15.15 -13.80
C TYR A 125 -3.17 -13.75 -13.69
N LEU A 126 -3.78 -12.73 -14.30
CA LEU A 126 -3.27 -11.35 -14.24
C LEU A 126 -3.16 -10.84 -12.79
N CYS A 127 -4.19 -11.08 -11.98
CA CYS A 127 -4.18 -10.72 -10.57
C CYS A 127 -3.07 -11.44 -9.78
N LYS A 128 -2.89 -12.75 -10.01
CA LYS A 128 -1.86 -13.54 -9.31
C LYS A 128 -0.45 -13.08 -9.66
N ASP A 129 -0.23 -12.74 -10.93
CA ASP A 129 1.06 -12.24 -11.41
C ASP A 129 1.39 -10.89 -10.77
N LEU A 130 0.45 -9.91 -10.82
CA LEU A 130 0.64 -8.62 -10.17
C LEU A 130 0.78 -8.75 -8.64
N LEU A 131 0.00 -9.61 -7.98
CA LEU A 131 0.17 -9.84 -6.54
C LEU A 131 1.55 -10.42 -6.19
N ALA A 132 2.16 -11.19 -7.08
CA ALA A 132 3.53 -11.66 -6.89
C ALA A 132 4.54 -10.52 -7.05
N ASP A 133 4.32 -9.61 -8.01
CA ASP A 133 5.15 -8.41 -8.17
C ASP A 133 5.07 -7.49 -6.94
N GLU A 134 3.87 -7.19 -6.43
CA GLU A 134 3.69 -6.37 -5.23
C GLU A 134 4.49 -6.90 -4.04
N LYS A 135 4.44 -8.23 -3.84
CA LYS A 135 5.21 -8.89 -2.78
C LYS A 135 6.71 -8.73 -2.99
N TYR A 136 7.17 -8.87 -4.24
CA TYR A 136 8.58 -8.75 -4.57
C TYR A 136 9.08 -7.31 -4.39
N VAL A 137 8.35 -6.33 -4.92
CA VAL A 137 8.68 -4.91 -4.83
C VAL A 137 8.66 -4.44 -3.38
N SER A 138 7.61 -4.78 -2.62
CA SER A 138 7.53 -4.47 -1.19
C SER A 138 8.71 -5.06 -0.40
N ALA A 139 9.16 -6.29 -0.71
CA ALA A 139 10.33 -6.90 -0.09
C ALA A 139 11.64 -6.17 -0.47
N SER A 140 11.75 -5.69 -1.70
CA SER A 140 12.89 -4.90 -2.18
C SER A 140 12.99 -3.56 -1.44
N TYR A 141 11.86 -2.86 -1.26
CA TYR A 141 11.79 -1.66 -0.42
C TYR A 141 12.18 -1.96 1.02
N ASN A 142 11.65 -3.03 1.62
CA ASN A 142 11.98 -3.42 2.99
C ASN A 142 13.49 -3.57 3.20
N THR A 143 14.18 -4.20 2.26
CA THR A 143 15.63 -4.38 2.34
C THR A 143 16.37 -3.07 2.10
N SER A 144 15.97 -2.30 1.09
CA SER A 144 16.64 -1.07 0.68
C SER A 144 16.59 0.02 1.74
N ILE A 145 15.45 0.19 2.42
CA ILE A 145 15.24 1.24 3.43
C ILE A 145 16.32 1.24 4.52
N PHE A 146 16.82 0.08 4.93
CA PHE A 146 17.86 -0.03 5.96
C PHE A 146 19.22 0.54 5.52
N GLU A 147 19.46 0.67 4.24
CA GLU A 147 20.73 1.11 3.67
C GLU A 147 20.79 2.63 3.46
N PHE A 148 19.69 3.34 3.67
CA PHE A 148 19.65 4.80 3.51
C PHE A 148 20.03 5.50 4.81
N SER A 149 20.99 6.41 4.72
CA SER A 149 21.44 7.25 5.85
C SER A 149 20.42 8.33 6.20
N SER A 150 19.74 8.91 5.20
CA SER A 150 18.77 9.98 5.36
C SER A 150 17.45 9.49 5.99
N PRO A 151 17.02 10.03 7.17
CA PRO A 151 15.69 9.71 7.71
C PRO A 151 14.54 10.07 6.79
N GLN A 152 14.66 11.19 6.04
CA GLN A 152 13.64 11.61 5.09
C GLN A 152 13.52 10.64 3.92
N ALA A 153 14.65 10.16 3.38
CA ALA A 153 14.64 9.14 2.34
C ALA A 153 13.94 7.86 2.82
N ARG A 154 14.30 7.37 4.02
CA ARG A 154 13.65 6.20 4.60
C ARG A 154 12.14 6.40 4.76
N GLN A 155 11.70 7.60 5.17
CA GLN A 155 10.27 7.90 5.31
C GLN A 155 9.54 7.86 3.96
N ILE A 156 10.13 8.41 2.90
CA ILE A 156 9.57 8.37 1.54
C ILE A 156 9.44 6.93 1.07
N LEU A 157 10.52 6.15 1.17
CA LEU A 157 10.54 4.74 0.72
C LEU A 157 9.57 3.87 1.54
N ASN A 158 9.44 4.10 2.86
CA ASN A 158 8.42 3.43 3.68
C ASN A 158 6.99 3.79 3.23
N GLY A 159 6.77 5.02 2.77
CA GLY A 159 5.49 5.45 2.21
C GLY A 159 5.12 4.65 0.97
N ILE A 160 6.07 4.47 0.05
CA ILE A 160 5.88 3.66 -1.15
C ILE A 160 5.65 2.19 -0.75
N GLN A 161 6.52 1.60 0.07
CA GLN A 161 6.34 0.22 0.54
C GLN A 161 4.94 -0.02 1.14
N SER A 162 4.42 0.94 1.89
CA SER A 162 3.06 0.85 2.46
C SER A 162 1.98 0.90 1.37
N ALA A 163 2.22 1.59 0.25
CA ALA A 163 1.32 1.61 -0.89
C ALA A 163 1.32 0.26 -1.62
N GLU A 164 2.50 -0.37 -1.84
CA GLU A 164 2.60 -1.71 -2.44
C GLU A 164 1.77 -2.75 -1.66
N GLN A 165 1.82 -2.67 -0.31
CA GLN A 165 1.01 -3.55 0.53
C GLN A 165 -0.50 -3.33 0.32
N LYS A 166 -0.94 -2.08 0.12
CA LYS A 166 -2.34 -1.76 -0.19
C LYS A 166 -2.75 -2.23 -1.58
N HIS A 167 -1.86 -2.12 -2.57
CA HIS A 167 -2.09 -2.70 -3.90
C HIS A 167 -2.33 -4.21 -3.81
N GLY A 168 -1.45 -4.91 -3.08
CA GLY A 168 -1.63 -6.33 -2.80
C GLY A 168 -2.94 -6.67 -2.09
N GLU A 169 -3.36 -5.85 -1.11
CA GLU A 169 -4.66 -5.99 -0.42
C GLU A 169 -5.85 -5.83 -1.39
N GLN A 170 -5.80 -4.83 -2.27
CA GLN A 170 -6.84 -4.59 -3.27
C GLN A 170 -6.97 -5.74 -4.27
N LEU A 171 -5.84 -6.26 -4.76
CA LEU A 171 -5.81 -7.42 -5.65
C LEU A 171 -6.36 -8.67 -4.95
N TYR A 172 -5.93 -8.90 -3.70
CA TYR A 172 -6.45 -10.01 -2.89
C TYR A 172 -7.96 -9.90 -2.67
N ALA A 173 -8.45 -8.71 -2.28
CA ALA A 173 -9.87 -8.49 -2.03
C ALA A 173 -10.72 -8.72 -3.30
N TYR A 174 -10.24 -8.26 -4.47
CA TYR A 174 -10.89 -8.55 -5.74
C TYR A 174 -10.94 -10.07 -6.00
N MET A 175 -9.79 -10.76 -5.94
CA MET A 175 -9.72 -12.20 -6.17
C MET A 175 -10.58 -13.00 -5.20
N ALA A 176 -10.62 -12.61 -3.92
CA ALA A 176 -11.43 -13.30 -2.90
C ALA A 176 -12.93 -13.17 -3.20
N ARG A 177 -13.41 -11.97 -3.55
CA ARG A 177 -14.82 -11.75 -3.93
C ARG A 177 -15.24 -12.54 -5.15
N HIS A 178 -14.33 -12.73 -6.10
CA HIS A 178 -14.60 -13.45 -7.35
C HIS A 178 -14.25 -14.95 -7.28
N GLY A 179 -13.83 -15.46 -6.11
CA GLY A 179 -13.45 -16.86 -5.89
C GLY A 179 -12.24 -17.30 -6.74
N MET A 180 -11.30 -16.37 -7.00
CA MET A 180 -10.10 -16.59 -7.81
C MET A 180 -8.86 -16.87 -6.94
N TYR A 181 -8.94 -16.59 -5.64
CA TYR A 181 -7.85 -16.82 -4.69
C TYR A 181 -7.97 -18.22 -4.10
N GLY A 182 -6.88 -18.99 -4.11
CA GLY A 182 -6.87 -20.37 -3.59
C GLY A 182 -7.40 -21.44 -4.58
N ALA A 183 -7.76 -21.05 -5.80
CA ALA A 183 -8.16 -21.98 -6.85
C ALA A 183 -6.93 -22.56 -7.59
#